data_27a77176c4b7c01fbfeeb803229e6942
#
_entry.id   27a77176c4b7c01fbfeeb803229e6942
#
_cell.length_a   1.000
_cell.length_b   1.000
_cell.length_c   1.000
_cell.angle_alpha   90.00
_cell.angle_beta   90.00
_cell.angle_gamma   90.00
#
_symmetry.space_group_name_H-M   'P 1'
#
loop_
_entity.id
_entity.type
_entity.pdbx_description
1 polymer ?
#
loop_
_entity_poly.entity_id
_entity_poly.type
_entity_poly.pdbx_seq_one_letter_code
_entity_poly.pdbx_strand_id
1 'polypeptide(L)'
;SSILASLRAMSHDHSHEHVDPAGLVHEVATRLAAVGQRLTQTRRSIVEALAGADRPLSIPEILTGGAGLAQSSVYRNLSVLERAGVVSRVVTTDEWARFELSEVLTGHHHHLVCSKCGAVDDVRVPDDVEADLDRALAVLAERAGFALQHHRLDLVGVCGACR
;
A
#
# COMPACT_ATOMS: atom_id res chain seq x y z
N SER A 1 -3.00 25.02 23.50
CA SER A 1 -1.52 24.78 23.47
C SER A 1 -1.10 23.35 23.87
N SER A 2 -2.02 22.42 24.11
CA SER A 2 -1.69 21.07 24.62
C SER A 2 -1.55 20.00 23.56
N ILE A 3 -2.03 20.21 22.33
CA ILE A 3 -2.02 19.21 21.27
C ILE A 3 -0.63 19.07 20.59
N LEU A 4 0.14 20.15 20.53
CA LEU A 4 1.47 20.16 19.92
C LEU A 4 2.58 19.50 20.75
N ALA A 5 2.37 19.27 22.03
CA ALA A 5 3.35 18.63 22.90
C ALA A 5 3.32 17.09 22.80
N SER A 6 2.17 16.49 22.46
CA SER A 6 2.01 15.03 22.29
C SER A 6 2.61 14.49 20.98
N LEU A 7 2.75 15.32 19.95
CA LEU A 7 3.27 14.91 18.64
C LEU A 7 4.80 14.71 18.58
N ARG A 8 5.52 15.11 19.63
CA ARG A 8 7.00 15.02 19.66
C ARG A 8 7.56 13.66 20.08
N ALA A 9 6.71 12.75 20.52
CA ALA A 9 7.10 11.42 21.01
C ALA A 9 6.60 10.26 20.15
N MET A 10 6.12 10.53 18.92
CA MET A 10 5.82 9.45 17.98
C MET A 10 7.14 8.92 17.41
N SER A 11 7.77 8.04 18.17
CA SER A 11 8.73 7.07 17.65
C SER A 11 8.02 6.34 16.52
N HIS A 12 8.65 6.23 15.37
CA HIS A 12 8.21 5.38 14.28
C HIS A 12 8.23 3.94 14.80
N ASP A 13 7.15 3.53 15.47
CA ASP A 13 6.94 2.13 15.82
C ASP A 13 6.44 1.45 14.53
N HIS A 14 7.40 0.96 13.75
CA HIS A 14 7.16 0.09 12.59
C HIS A 14 6.78 -1.31 13.08
N SER A 15 5.77 -1.43 13.93
CA SER A 15 5.16 -2.72 14.20
C SER A 15 4.31 -3.11 12.98
N HIS A 16 5.01 -3.57 11.91
CA HIS A 16 4.37 -4.37 10.89
C HIS A 16 3.78 -5.58 11.61
N GLU A 17 2.47 -5.66 11.65
CA GLU A 17 1.80 -6.91 11.96
C GLU A 17 2.34 -7.90 10.92
N HIS A 18 3.22 -8.81 11.35
CA HIS A 18 3.86 -9.78 10.46
C HIS A 18 2.77 -10.63 9.84
N VAL A 19 2.46 -10.34 8.59
CA VAL A 19 1.60 -11.21 7.79
C VAL A 19 2.29 -12.57 7.75
N ASP A 20 1.63 -13.61 8.28
CA ASP A 20 2.17 -14.97 8.21
C ASP A 20 2.50 -15.32 6.75
N PRO A 21 3.77 -15.60 6.41
CA PRO A 21 4.16 -15.83 5.02
C PRO A 21 3.40 -16.98 4.37
N ALA A 22 3.04 -18.01 5.14
CA ALA A 22 2.29 -19.16 4.62
C ALA A 22 0.82 -18.77 4.36
N GLY A 23 0.21 -18.02 5.25
CA GLY A 23 -1.14 -17.47 5.09
C GLY A 23 -1.24 -16.51 3.90
N LEU A 24 -0.25 -15.62 3.74
CA LEU A 24 -0.18 -14.71 2.59
C LEU A 24 -0.13 -15.47 1.26
N VAL A 25 0.74 -16.47 1.15
CA VAL A 25 0.87 -17.28 -0.07
C VAL A 25 -0.44 -18.00 -0.42
N HIS A 26 -1.10 -18.54 0.59
CA HIS A 26 -2.40 -19.21 0.41
C HIS A 26 -3.47 -18.25 -0.09
N GLU A 27 -3.62 -17.09 0.54
CA GLU A 27 -4.61 -16.08 0.17
C GLU A 27 -4.35 -15.54 -1.25
N VAL A 28 -3.09 -15.25 -1.59
CA VAL A 28 -2.69 -14.83 -2.94
C VAL A 28 -3.05 -15.89 -3.99
N ALA A 29 -2.79 -17.17 -3.70
CA ALA A 29 -3.15 -18.25 -4.62
C ALA A 29 -4.66 -18.37 -4.82
N THR A 30 -5.45 -18.19 -3.75
CA THR A 30 -6.92 -18.21 -3.78
C THR A 30 -7.46 -17.07 -4.64
N ARG A 31 -6.97 -15.84 -4.46
CA ARG A 31 -7.38 -14.67 -5.24
C ARG A 31 -7.02 -14.81 -6.72
N LEU A 32 -5.85 -15.30 -7.03
CA LEU A 32 -5.44 -15.58 -8.41
C LEU A 32 -6.34 -16.64 -9.04
N ALA A 33 -6.66 -17.72 -8.34
CA ALA A 33 -7.56 -18.77 -8.83
C ALA A 33 -8.95 -18.22 -9.15
N ALA A 34 -9.48 -17.30 -8.34
CA ALA A 34 -10.78 -16.66 -8.58
C ALA A 34 -10.86 -15.90 -9.92
N VAL A 35 -9.71 -15.45 -10.46
CA VAL A 35 -9.61 -14.80 -11.79
C VAL A 35 -9.00 -15.72 -12.86
N GLY A 36 -9.02 -17.05 -12.64
CA GLY A 36 -8.51 -18.06 -13.58
C GLY A 36 -6.99 -18.04 -13.75
N GLN A 37 -6.26 -17.53 -12.76
CA GLN A 37 -4.80 -17.39 -12.79
C GLN A 37 -4.13 -18.30 -11.75
N ARG A 38 -2.83 -18.59 -11.94
CA ARG A 38 -2.04 -19.39 -11.02
C ARG A 38 -0.94 -18.56 -10.38
N LEU A 39 -0.55 -18.92 -9.17
CA LEU A 39 0.64 -18.37 -8.50
C LEU A 39 1.90 -18.98 -9.13
N THR A 40 2.48 -18.26 -10.10
CA THR A 40 3.77 -18.63 -10.71
C THR A 40 4.94 -18.17 -9.87
N GLN A 41 6.16 -18.69 -10.15
CA GLN A 41 7.37 -18.25 -9.44
C GLN A 41 7.60 -16.73 -9.58
N THR A 42 7.41 -16.17 -10.78
CA THR A 42 7.54 -14.72 -11.00
C THR A 42 6.57 -13.92 -10.13
N ARG A 43 5.29 -14.33 -10.03
CA ARG A 43 4.29 -13.67 -9.20
C ARG A 43 4.63 -13.79 -7.73
N ARG A 44 5.11 -14.96 -7.31
CA ARG A 44 5.59 -15.18 -5.94
C ARG A 44 6.74 -14.24 -5.60
N SER A 45 7.75 -14.13 -6.46
CA SER A 45 8.88 -13.22 -6.23
C SER A 45 8.46 -11.75 -6.15
N ILE A 46 7.48 -11.32 -6.95
CA ILE A 46 6.92 -9.95 -6.85
C ILE A 46 6.20 -9.77 -5.51
N VAL A 47 5.34 -10.71 -5.11
CA VAL A 47 4.61 -10.66 -3.84
C VAL A 47 5.57 -10.65 -2.65
N GLU A 48 6.62 -11.48 -2.67
CA GLU A 48 7.64 -11.52 -1.63
C GLU A 48 8.43 -10.21 -1.54
N ALA A 49 8.77 -9.60 -2.68
CA ALA A 49 9.44 -8.30 -2.70
C ALA A 49 8.57 -7.20 -2.09
N LEU A 50 7.26 -7.17 -2.42
CA LEU A 50 6.32 -6.21 -1.85
C LEU A 50 6.03 -6.48 -0.37
N ALA A 51 5.93 -7.75 0.04
CA ALA A 51 5.70 -8.13 1.44
C ALA A 51 6.88 -7.79 2.35
N GLY A 52 8.11 -7.82 1.81
CA GLY A 52 9.32 -7.47 2.55
C GLY A 52 9.65 -5.98 2.57
N ALA A 53 8.86 -5.16 1.89
CA ALA A 53 9.04 -3.71 1.86
C ALA A 53 8.16 -3.04 2.92
N ASP A 54 8.66 -1.97 3.49
CA ASP A 54 7.98 -1.10 4.46
C ASP A 54 7.30 0.10 3.79
N ARG A 55 7.24 0.10 2.46
CA ARG A 55 6.65 1.15 1.63
C ARG A 55 6.32 0.63 0.22
N PRO A 56 5.46 1.32 -0.53
CA PRO A 56 5.20 1.01 -1.92
C PRO A 56 6.46 1.09 -2.80
N LEU A 57 6.69 0.08 -3.65
CA LEU A 57 7.85 -0.04 -4.53
C LEU A 57 7.55 0.36 -5.97
N SER A 58 8.48 1.06 -6.60
CA SER A 58 8.50 1.26 -8.06
C SER A 58 8.94 0.00 -8.78
N ILE A 59 8.67 -0.10 -10.09
CA ILE A 59 9.11 -1.26 -10.88
C ILE A 59 10.64 -1.46 -10.87
N PRO A 60 11.48 -0.43 -11.00
CA PRO A 60 12.93 -0.59 -10.83
C PRO A 60 13.34 -1.20 -9.49
N GLU A 61 12.68 -0.80 -8.39
CA GLU A 61 12.94 -1.36 -7.05
C GLU A 61 12.50 -2.82 -6.96
N ILE A 62 11.36 -3.19 -7.52
CA ILE A 62 10.92 -4.60 -7.60
C ILE A 62 11.92 -5.44 -8.40
N LEU A 63 12.44 -4.90 -9.50
CA LEU A 63 13.46 -5.59 -10.31
C LEU A 63 14.77 -5.80 -9.56
N THR A 64 15.18 -4.84 -8.74
CA THR A 64 16.38 -4.94 -7.91
C THR A 64 16.21 -5.98 -6.80
N GLY A 65 15.03 -6.05 -6.18
CA GLY A 65 14.70 -7.02 -5.13
C GLY A 65 14.40 -8.43 -5.65
N GLY A 66 13.92 -8.54 -6.89
CA GLY A 66 13.57 -9.80 -7.54
C GLY A 66 14.64 -10.27 -8.53
N ALA A 67 15.64 -11.02 -8.06
CA ALA A 67 16.76 -11.47 -8.88
C ALA A 67 16.28 -12.14 -10.20
N GLY A 68 16.69 -11.54 -11.33
CA GLY A 68 16.52 -12.14 -12.66
C GLY A 68 15.15 -11.93 -13.34
N LEU A 69 14.29 -11.07 -12.81
CA LEU A 69 13.02 -10.76 -13.46
C LEU A 69 13.21 -9.82 -14.66
N ALA A 70 12.63 -10.16 -15.80
CA ALA A 70 12.59 -9.26 -16.96
C ALA A 70 11.52 -8.17 -16.72
N GLN A 71 11.84 -6.91 -17.03
CA GLN A 71 10.95 -5.77 -16.83
C GLN A 71 9.56 -5.97 -17.45
N SER A 72 9.49 -6.44 -18.71
CA SER A 72 8.22 -6.73 -19.38
C SER A 72 7.38 -7.81 -18.66
N SER A 73 8.06 -8.76 -17.99
CA SER A 73 7.40 -9.78 -17.19
C SER A 73 6.81 -9.18 -15.92
N VAL A 74 7.53 -8.27 -15.24
CA VAL A 74 7.04 -7.58 -14.05
C VAL A 74 5.78 -6.79 -14.37
N TYR A 75 5.76 -5.99 -15.42
CA TYR A 75 4.57 -5.23 -15.85
C TYR A 75 3.34 -6.12 -16.05
N ARG A 76 3.48 -7.21 -16.81
CA ARG A 76 2.37 -8.14 -17.07
C ARG A 76 1.87 -8.82 -15.80
N ASN A 77 2.76 -9.22 -14.92
CA ASN A 77 2.38 -9.91 -13.69
C ASN A 77 1.78 -8.95 -12.67
N LEU A 78 2.26 -7.72 -12.55
CA LEU A 78 1.61 -6.68 -11.73
C LEU A 78 0.16 -6.44 -12.19
N SER A 79 -0.10 -6.30 -13.50
CA SER A 79 -1.47 -6.14 -14.00
C SER A 79 -2.39 -7.33 -13.68
N VAL A 80 -1.84 -8.55 -13.62
CA VAL A 80 -2.61 -9.73 -13.20
C VAL A 80 -2.87 -9.70 -11.69
N LEU A 81 -1.88 -9.34 -10.89
CA LEU A 81 -1.99 -9.23 -9.43
C LEU A 81 -2.96 -8.10 -9.02
N GLU A 82 -2.95 -6.96 -9.73
CA GLU A 82 -3.93 -5.88 -9.55
C GLU A 82 -5.36 -6.39 -9.80
N ARG A 83 -5.61 -7.06 -10.94
CA ARG A 83 -6.94 -7.63 -11.25
C ARG A 83 -7.40 -8.68 -10.26
N ALA A 84 -6.48 -9.41 -9.65
CA ALA A 84 -6.78 -10.38 -8.60
C ALA A 84 -6.99 -9.74 -7.22
N GLY A 85 -6.85 -8.42 -7.08
CA GLY A 85 -6.94 -7.71 -5.80
C GLY A 85 -5.83 -8.06 -4.81
N VAL A 86 -4.67 -8.50 -5.32
CA VAL A 86 -3.48 -8.85 -4.53
C VAL A 86 -2.57 -7.64 -4.36
N VAL A 87 -2.49 -6.80 -5.39
CA VAL A 87 -1.63 -5.62 -5.46
C VAL A 87 -2.46 -4.38 -5.71
N SER A 88 -2.12 -3.30 -5.05
CA SER A 88 -2.66 -1.96 -5.27
C SER A 88 -1.60 -1.07 -5.90
N ARG A 89 -2.04 -0.15 -6.76
CA ARG A 89 -1.20 0.90 -7.32
C ARG A 89 -1.37 2.18 -6.51
N VAL A 90 -0.25 2.73 -6.04
CA VAL A 90 -0.20 4.05 -5.41
C VAL A 90 0.15 5.08 -6.49
N VAL A 91 -0.71 6.11 -6.62
CA VAL A 91 -0.48 7.21 -7.55
C VAL A 91 0.36 8.27 -6.83
N THR A 92 1.54 8.54 -7.37
CA THR A 92 2.45 9.55 -6.85
C THR A 92 2.55 10.74 -7.81
N THR A 93 3.17 11.82 -7.36
CA THR A 93 3.37 13.03 -8.16
C THR A 93 4.55 12.91 -9.15
N ASP A 94 5.36 11.85 -9.01
CA ASP A 94 6.41 11.51 -9.96
C ASP A 94 5.85 10.63 -11.10
N GLU A 95 6.65 10.45 -12.17
CA GLU A 95 6.24 9.68 -13.35
C GLU A 95 6.19 8.15 -13.08
N TRP A 96 6.50 7.69 -11.87
CA TRP A 96 6.67 6.29 -11.53
C TRP A 96 5.48 5.77 -10.72
N ALA A 97 4.70 4.87 -11.29
CA ALA A 97 3.73 4.11 -10.53
C ALA A 97 4.44 3.24 -9.46
N ARG A 98 3.91 3.27 -8.24
CA ARG A 98 4.38 2.42 -7.13
C ARG A 98 3.34 1.37 -6.82
N PHE A 99 3.78 0.26 -6.27
CA PHE A 99 2.96 -0.91 -6.01
C PHE A 99 3.20 -1.42 -4.60
N GLU A 100 2.14 -1.90 -4.00
CA GLU A 100 2.13 -2.50 -2.67
C GLU A 100 1.17 -3.69 -2.64
N LEU A 101 1.21 -4.50 -1.59
CA LEU A 101 0.14 -5.47 -1.34
C LEU A 101 -1.14 -4.72 -0.97
N SER A 102 -2.28 -5.22 -1.45
CA SER A 102 -3.56 -4.58 -1.16
C SER A 102 -3.88 -4.63 0.34
N GLU A 103 -4.60 -3.63 0.84
CA GLU A 103 -4.99 -3.49 2.25
C GLU A 103 -5.76 -4.70 2.79
N VAL A 104 -6.43 -5.45 1.92
CA VAL A 104 -7.11 -6.70 2.30
C VAL A 104 -6.11 -7.76 2.80
N LEU A 105 -4.84 -7.64 2.42
CA LEU A 105 -3.76 -8.54 2.82
C LEU A 105 -2.89 -7.96 3.94
N THR A 106 -2.80 -6.63 4.06
CA THR A 106 -1.86 -5.94 4.96
C THR A 106 -2.54 -5.12 6.06
N GLY A 107 -3.87 -4.95 5.98
CA GLY A 107 -4.62 -4.05 6.84
C GLY A 107 -4.63 -2.60 6.31
N HIS A 108 -5.56 -1.81 6.85
CA HIS A 108 -5.76 -0.41 6.43
C HIS A 108 -4.60 0.48 6.86
N HIS A 109 -4.13 1.33 5.96
CA HIS A 109 -3.07 2.32 6.18
C HIS A 109 -3.21 3.49 5.20
N HIS A 110 -2.47 4.55 5.44
CA HIS A 110 -2.42 5.76 4.63
C HIS A 110 -1.00 6.02 4.15
N HIS A 111 -0.83 6.94 3.20
CA HIS A 111 0.48 7.27 2.65
C HIS A 111 0.87 8.72 2.94
N LEU A 112 2.17 8.92 3.21
CA LEU A 112 2.84 10.21 3.18
C LEU A 112 3.60 10.32 1.84
N VAL A 113 3.21 11.24 0.98
CA VAL A 113 3.80 11.39 -0.35
C VAL A 113 4.61 12.67 -0.43
N CYS A 114 5.90 12.57 -0.76
CA CYS A 114 6.74 13.74 -0.99
C CYS A 114 6.51 14.34 -2.38
N SER A 115 6.06 15.59 -2.42
CA SER A 115 5.81 16.31 -3.68
C SER A 115 7.10 16.67 -4.46
N LYS A 116 8.29 16.59 -3.83
CA LYS A 116 9.57 16.92 -4.47
C LYS A 116 10.29 15.71 -5.06
N CYS A 117 10.37 14.60 -4.32
CA CYS A 117 11.13 13.43 -4.76
C CYS A 117 10.28 12.18 -5.00
N GLY A 118 8.95 12.26 -4.80
CA GLY A 118 8.06 11.12 -4.99
C GLY A 118 8.23 9.99 -3.96
N ALA A 119 9.00 10.21 -2.88
CA ALA A 119 9.08 9.22 -1.80
C ALA A 119 7.70 9.00 -1.19
N VAL A 120 7.39 7.75 -0.88
CA VAL A 120 6.14 7.35 -0.22
C VAL A 120 6.51 6.56 1.02
N ASP A 121 5.89 6.91 2.14
CA ASP A 121 6.00 6.20 3.41
C ASP A 121 4.59 5.82 3.89
N ASP A 122 4.44 4.63 4.47
CA ASP A 122 3.18 4.19 5.05
C ASP A 122 2.99 4.85 6.42
N VAL A 123 1.76 5.22 6.72
CA VAL A 123 1.37 5.78 8.02
C VAL A 123 0.04 5.19 8.48
N ARG A 124 -0.01 4.82 9.76
CA ARG A 124 -1.25 4.47 10.43
C ARG A 124 -1.68 5.61 11.33
N VAL A 125 -2.91 6.02 11.23
CA VAL A 125 -3.50 6.95 12.19
C VAL A 125 -3.99 6.17 13.43
N PRO A 126 -4.06 6.80 14.60
CA PRO A 126 -4.66 6.18 15.79
C PRO A 126 -6.10 5.74 15.53
N ASP A 127 -6.51 4.61 16.10
CA ASP A 127 -7.81 3.97 15.85
C ASP A 127 -9.01 4.89 16.13
N ASP A 128 -8.90 5.76 17.14
CA ASP A 128 -9.92 6.75 17.48
C ASP A 128 -10.05 7.84 16.42
N VAL A 129 -8.93 8.28 15.83
CA VAL A 129 -8.90 9.25 14.72
C VAL A 129 -9.45 8.61 13.45
N GLU A 130 -9.08 7.36 13.18
CA GLU A 130 -9.58 6.59 12.02
C GLU A 130 -11.10 6.43 12.10
N ALA A 131 -11.63 6.05 13.28
CA ALA A 131 -13.07 5.93 13.50
C ALA A 131 -13.82 7.26 13.33
N ASP A 132 -13.23 8.38 13.71
CA ASP A 132 -13.80 9.71 13.50
C ASP A 132 -13.81 10.10 12.03
N LEU A 133 -12.73 9.79 11.30
CA LEU A 133 -12.60 9.99 9.86
C LEU A 133 -13.66 9.17 9.10
N ASP A 134 -13.77 7.89 9.40
CA ASP A 134 -14.76 7.00 8.79
C ASP A 134 -16.19 7.53 8.95
N ARG A 135 -16.55 7.98 10.17
CA ARG A 135 -17.86 8.56 10.44
C ARG A 135 -18.11 9.83 9.62
N ALA A 136 -17.12 10.71 9.55
CA ALA A 136 -17.23 11.96 8.78
C ALA A 136 -17.39 11.68 7.28
N LEU A 137 -16.60 10.76 6.74
CA LEU A 137 -16.64 10.38 5.32
C LEU A 137 -17.96 9.65 4.98
N ALA A 138 -18.47 8.78 5.85
CA ALA A 138 -19.76 8.12 5.67
C ALA A 138 -20.92 9.13 5.56
N VAL A 139 -20.95 10.14 6.43
CA VAL A 139 -21.95 11.22 6.37
C VAL A 139 -21.86 12.02 5.08
N LEU A 140 -20.64 12.32 4.62
CA LEU A 140 -20.44 13.03 3.35
C LEU A 140 -20.91 12.20 2.15
N ALA A 141 -20.56 10.91 2.12
CA ALA A 141 -20.95 10.00 1.06
C ALA A 141 -22.48 9.84 0.99
N GLU A 142 -23.14 9.65 2.14
CA GLU A 142 -24.61 9.54 2.22
C GLU A 142 -25.30 10.80 1.67
N ARG A 143 -24.84 12.00 2.06
CA ARG A 143 -25.36 13.28 1.55
C ARG A 143 -25.19 13.43 0.04
N ALA A 144 -24.13 12.82 -0.53
CA ALA A 144 -23.87 12.80 -1.97
C ALA A 144 -24.58 11.64 -2.70
N GLY A 145 -25.34 10.81 -2.00
CA GLY A 145 -26.01 9.62 -2.57
C GLY A 145 -25.07 8.45 -2.87
N PHE A 146 -23.89 8.40 -2.21
CA PHE A 146 -22.92 7.33 -2.36
C PHE A 146 -23.03 6.30 -1.23
N ALA A 147 -22.91 5.00 -1.58
CA ALA A 147 -22.64 3.95 -0.63
C ALA A 147 -21.11 3.80 -0.47
N LEU A 148 -20.57 4.33 0.63
CA LEU A 148 -19.14 4.26 0.91
C LEU A 148 -18.74 2.80 1.17
N GLN A 149 -17.69 2.32 0.48
CA GLN A 149 -17.14 0.97 0.69
C GLN A 149 -15.81 1.02 1.46
N HIS A 150 -14.94 1.95 1.10
CA HIS A 150 -13.65 2.21 1.74
C HIS A 150 -13.20 3.62 1.36
N HIS A 151 -12.22 4.15 2.09
CA HIS A 151 -11.57 5.40 1.73
C HIS A 151 -10.07 5.19 1.50
N ARG A 152 -9.45 6.14 0.83
CA ARG A 152 -7.99 6.26 0.70
C ARG A 152 -7.60 7.69 1.02
N LEU A 153 -6.54 7.86 1.79
CA LEU A 153 -6.03 9.16 2.17
C LEU A 153 -4.52 9.21 1.90
N ASP A 154 -4.12 10.11 1.00
CA ASP A 154 -2.71 10.41 0.75
C ASP A 154 -2.40 11.82 1.29
N LEU A 155 -1.47 11.91 2.23
CA LEU A 155 -0.99 13.18 2.76
C LEU A 155 0.21 13.64 1.94
N VAL A 156 0.06 14.73 1.21
CA VAL A 156 1.10 15.26 0.32
C VAL A 156 1.86 16.38 1.02
N GLY A 157 3.18 16.25 1.05
CA GLY A 157 4.05 17.22 1.72
C GLY A 157 5.47 17.20 1.17
N VAL A 158 6.44 17.66 1.96
CA VAL A 158 7.88 17.64 1.63
C VAL A 158 8.60 16.83 2.71
N CYS A 159 9.27 15.74 2.32
CA CYS A 159 10.01 14.88 3.25
C CYS A 159 11.22 15.59 3.88
N GLY A 160 11.74 15.02 4.96
CA GLY A 160 12.88 15.59 5.69
C GLY A 160 14.16 15.78 4.84
N ALA A 161 14.38 14.91 3.84
CA ALA A 161 15.54 15.01 2.94
C ALA A 161 15.38 16.11 1.87
N CYS A 162 14.16 16.60 1.64
CA CYS A 162 13.85 17.61 0.61
C CYS A 162 13.51 18.99 1.18
N ARG A 163 13.48 19.14 2.51
CA ARG A 163 13.24 20.43 3.21
C ARG A 163 14.37 21.41 3.02
#